data_af47a874a71e2efca887309682a4f373
#
_entry.id   af47a874a71e2efca887309682a4f373
#
_cell.length_a   1.000
_cell.length_b   1.000
_cell.length_c   1.000
_cell.angle_alpha   90.00
_cell.angle_beta   90.00
_cell.angle_gamma   90.00
#
_symmetry.space_group_name_H-M   'P 1'
#
loop_
_entity.id
_entity.type
_entity.pdbx_description
1 polymer ?
#
loop_
_entity_poly.entity_id
_entity_poly.type
_entity_poly.pdbx_seq_one_letter_code
_entity_poly.pdbx_strand_id
1 'polypeptide(L)'
;MTKPLLPGQAPLVSGRRVPLATLAERLCAAYGLQGWWPLLEHRGSNPTLTGRLTGYHPGDYSFPRTEAQRFEICCGAILTQNTAWPNVEKALQALAHQGLLAPREILAVDEPRLQQAIRPSGYFRAKARKLRAFCEFHLRLSGRPPSREQLLQVWGVGPETADSILLYAYAQTEMVVDAYTFRVLRHHGYQRREPSYAVAKAYCERNLPRSLDGYQEFHALMVEHAKRWRAAGEGKRLAE
;
A
#
# COMPACT_ATOMS: atom_id res chain seq x y z
N MET A 1 -28.70 12.69 -4.44
CA MET A 1 -27.73 12.65 -3.34
C MET A 1 -27.82 11.30 -2.66
N THR A 2 -26.90 10.39 -2.96
CA THR A 2 -26.83 9.07 -2.35
C THR A 2 -26.29 9.22 -0.91
N LYS A 3 -27.06 8.69 0.05
CA LYS A 3 -26.70 8.68 1.46
C LYS A 3 -25.36 7.97 1.64
N PRO A 4 -24.39 8.53 2.39
CA PRO A 4 -23.12 7.83 2.62
C PRO A 4 -23.37 6.50 3.33
N LEU A 5 -22.70 5.44 2.89
CA LEU A 5 -22.79 4.12 3.48
C LEU A 5 -22.27 4.17 4.92
N LEU A 6 -23.03 3.61 5.85
CA LEU A 6 -22.61 3.47 7.25
C LEU A 6 -21.37 2.55 7.35
N PRO A 7 -20.50 2.75 8.36
CA PRO A 7 -19.38 1.86 8.62
C PRO A 7 -19.87 0.40 8.71
N GLY A 8 -19.30 -0.48 7.89
CA GLY A 8 -19.70 -1.90 7.83
C GLY A 8 -20.63 -2.29 6.67
N GLN A 9 -21.19 -1.34 5.93
CA GLN A 9 -21.94 -1.67 4.72
C GLN A 9 -21.01 -1.69 3.50
N ALA A 10 -20.75 -2.88 2.96
CA ALA A 10 -20.16 -2.99 1.63
C ALA A 10 -21.24 -2.63 0.58
N PRO A 11 -20.91 -1.87 -0.48
CA PRO A 11 -21.84 -1.69 -1.58
C PRO A 11 -22.14 -3.07 -2.16
N LEU A 12 -23.44 -3.44 -2.18
CA LEU A 12 -23.90 -4.66 -2.80
C LEU A 12 -23.59 -4.58 -4.31
N VAL A 13 -22.45 -5.08 -4.71
CA VAL A 13 -22.18 -5.40 -6.12
C VAL A 13 -22.73 -6.80 -6.37
N SER A 14 -24.04 -6.95 -6.09
CA SER A 14 -24.79 -8.15 -6.49
C SER A 14 -25.18 -7.98 -7.94
N GLY A 15 -24.70 -8.84 -8.80
CA GLY A 15 -25.10 -8.81 -10.18
C GLY A 15 -24.01 -9.26 -11.14
N ARG A 16 -24.34 -9.22 -12.43
CA ARG A 16 -23.46 -9.55 -13.55
C ARG A 16 -22.12 -8.77 -13.43
N ARG A 17 -21.00 -9.47 -13.62
CA ARG A 17 -19.64 -8.89 -13.65
C ARG A 17 -19.62 -7.63 -14.53
N VAL A 18 -19.29 -6.48 -13.93
CA VAL A 18 -19.10 -5.21 -14.64
C VAL A 18 -17.65 -5.07 -15.11
N PRO A 19 -17.33 -4.18 -16.06
CA PRO A 19 -15.94 -3.81 -16.38
C PRO A 19 -15.17 -3.38 -15.12
N LEU A 20 -13.87 -3.67 -15.05
CA LEU A 20 -13.06 -3.35 -13.86
C LEU A 20 -13.01 -1.84 -13.58
N ALA A 21 -12.97 -1.02 -14.62
CA ALA A 21 -13.06 0.44 -14.48
C ALA A 21 -14.38 0.88 -13.83
N THR A 22 -15.50 0.27 -14.22
CA THR A 22 -16.82 0.55 -13.60
C THR A 22 -16.84 0.11 -12.13
N LEU A 23 -16.16 -0.99 -11.75
CA LEU A 23 -16.02 -1.36 -10.35
C LEU A 23 -15.24 -0.28 -9.59
N ALA A 24 -14.11 0.19 -10.12
CA ALA A 24 -13.31 1.26 -9.52
C ALA A 24 -14.13 2.53 -9.29
N GLU A 25 -14.90 2.97 -10.31
CA GLU A 25 -15.80 4.12 -10.21
C GLU A 25 -16.85 3.96 -9.10
N ARG A 26 -17.47 2.78 -9.01
CA ARG A 26 -18.47 2.48 -7.97
C ARG A 26 -17.85 2.48 -6.56
N LEU A 27 -16.65 1.92 -6.42
CA LEU A 27 -15.94 1.93 -5.14
C LEU A 27 -15.54 3.34 -4.75
N CYS A 28 -15.07 4.15 -5.69
CA CYS A 28 -14.75 5.56 -5.46
C CYS A 28 -16.00 6.36 -5.06
N ALA A 29 -17.13 6.17 -5.73
CA ALA A 29 -18.41 6.80 -5.38
C ALA A 29 -18.90 6.39 -3.98
N ALA A 30 -18.63 5.15 -3.55
CA ALA A 30 -19.06 4.61 -2.26
C ALA A 30 -18.15 5.01 -1.10
N TYR A 31 -16.84 5.05 -1.32
CA TYR A 31 -15.84 5.22 -0.26
C TYR A 31 -15.11 6.56 -0.30
N GLY A 32 -15.22 7.31 -1.40
CA GLY A 32 -14.46 8.52 -1.66
C GLY A 32 -13.03 8.23 -2.08
N LEU A 33 -12.31 9.30 -2.42
CA LEU A 33 -10.88 9.25 -2.70
C LEU A 33 -10.11 8.89 -1.42
N GLN A 34 -9.13 8.00 -1.53
CA GLN A 34 -8.46 7.40 -0.37
C GLN A 34 -7.23 8.15 0.09
N GLY A 35 -6.52 8.81 -0.85
CA GLY A 35 -5.36 9.65 -0.52
C GLY A 35 -4.20 8.88 0.10
N TRP A 36 -3.83 7.75 -0.48
CA TRP A 36 -2.65 6.99 -0.10
C TRP A 36 -1.39 7.57 -0.74
N TRP A 37 -0.27 7.49 -0.09
CA TRP A 37 0.19 6.77 1.09
C TRP A 37 0.14 7.68 2.32
N PRO A 38 -0.39 7.22 3.49
CA PRO A 38 -0.46 8.06 4.68
C PRO A 38 0.95 8.35 5.23
N LEU A 39 1.18 9.63 5.58
CA LEU A 39 2.46 10.15 6.06
C LEU A 39 2.37 10.56 7.53
N LEU A 40 3.43 10.35 8.32
CA LEU A 40 3.44 10.60 9.76
C LEU A 40 3.11 12.06 10.12
N GLU A 41 3.67 13.00 9.38
CA GLU A 41 3.53 14.44 9.67
C GLU A 41 2.33 15.09 8.99
N HIS A 42 1.66 14.38 8.07
CA HIS A 42 0.48 14.92 7.40
C HIS A 42 -0.77 14.78 8.28
N ARG A 43 -1.62 15.83 8.33
CA ARG A 43 -2.80 15.89 9.23
C ARG A 43 -4.12 15.52 8.55
N GLY A 44 -4.10 15.06 7.32
CA GLY A 44 -5.31 14.65 6.60
C GLY A 44 -5.95 13.39 7.20
N SER A 45 -7.26 13.32 7.15
CA SER A 45 -8.03 12.22 7.74
C SER A 45 -8.30 11.12 6.74
N ASN A 46 -8.38 9.88 7.24
CA ASN A 46 -8.86 8.74 6.46
C ASN A 46 -10.36 8.94 6.13
N PRO A 47 -10.76 8.97 4.86
CA PRO A 47 -12.14 9.24 4.46
C PRO A 47 -13.13 8.17 4.91
N THR A 48 -12.67 6.93 5.14
CA THR A 48 -13.51 5.79 5.48
C THR A 48 -13.40 5.34 6.93
N LEU A 49 -12.51 5.94 7.70
CA LEU A 49 -12.26 5.64 9.11
C LEU A 49 -11.83 4.17 9.37
N THR A 50 -11.28 3.50 8.37
CA THR A 50 -10.75 2.14 8.50
C THR A 50 -9.22 2.17 8.55
N GLY A 51 -8.62 1.90 9.70
CA GLY A 51 -7.17 1.97 9.91
C GLY A 51 -6.75 3.31 10.51
N ARG A 52 -5.62 3.88 10.03
CA ARG A 52 -5.12 5.16 10.52
C ARG A 52 -6.09 6.30 10.22
N LEU A 53 -6.33 7.17 11.20
CA LEU A 53 -7.25 8.30 11.05
C LEU A 53 -6.59 9.57 10.50
N THR A 54 -5.25 9.64 10.51
CA THR A 54 -4.50 10.81 10.04
C THR A 54 -3.42 10.42 9.04
N GLY A 55 -2.89 11.39 8.33
CA GLY A 55 -1.80 11.18 7.36
C GLY A 55 -2.25 10.99 5.92
N TYR A 56 -3.55 10.87 5.67
CA TYR A 56 -4.13 10.70 4.34
C TYR A 56 -4.31 12.05 3.62
N HIS A 57 -4.25 12.04 2.29
CA HIS A 57 -4.35 13.25 1.45
C HIS A 57 -5.30 13.04 0.25
N PRO A 58 -6.60 12.77 0.51
CA PRO A 58 -7.57 12.45 -0.55
C PRO A 58 -7.64 13.55 -1.62
N GLY A 59 -7.45 13.17 -2.88
CA GLY A 59 -7.47 14.09 -4.02
C GLY A 59 -6.19 14.93 -4.21
N ASP A 60 -5.20 14.79 -3.33
CA ASP A 60 -3.90 15.43 -3.48
C ASP A 60 -2.81 14.40 -3.81
N TYR A 61 -2.50 14.27 -5.10
CA TYR A 61 -1.51 13.34 -5.63
C TYR A 61 -0.11 13.96 -5.76
N SER A 62 0.13 15.14 -5.15
CA SER A 62 1.43 15.81 -5.15
C SER A 62 2.41 15.23 -4.11
N PHE A 63 1.95 14.32 -3.26
CA PHE A 63 2.82 13.62 -2.30
C PHE A 63 3.52 12.39 -2.93
N PRO A 64 4.76 12.08 -2.46
CA PRO A 64 5.57 12.79 -1.48
C PRO A 64 6.20 14.07 -2.05
N ARG A 65 6.30 15.12 -1.21
CA ARG A 65 6.87 16.44 -1.58
C ARG A 65 8.35 16.58 -1.18
N THR A 66 8.81 15.73 -0.30
CA THR A 66 10.19 15.77 0.22
C THR A 66 10.85 14.39 0.15
N GLU A 67 12.18 14.38 0.17
CA GLU A 67 12.96 13.14 0.21
C GLU A 67 12.68 12.33 1.48
N ALA A 68 12.46 13.00 2.62
CA ALA A 68 12.09 12.34 3.87
C ALA A 68 10.74 11.60 3.75
N GLN A 69 9.72 12.24 3.17
CA GLN A 69 8.42 11.59 2.91
C GLN A 69 8.55 10.42 1.95
N ARG A 70 9.36 10.56 0.89
CA ARG A 70 9.66 9.49 -0.06
C ARG A 70 10.28 8.28 0.65
N PHE A 71 11.28 8.53 1.48
CA PHE A 71 11.94 7.49 2.23
C PHE A 71 11.00 6.84 3.27
N GLU A 72 10.14 7.62 3.92
CA GLU A 72 9.10 7.11 4.83
C GLU A 72 8.19 6.11 4.12
N ILE A 73 7.70 6.44 2.90
CA ILE A 73 6.87 5.54 2.08
C ILE A 73 7.64 4.25 1.76
N CYS A 74 8.90 4.34 1.36
CA CYS A 74 9.72 3.17 1.07
C CYS A 74 9.86 2.26 2.30
N CYS A 75 10.12 2.84 3.47
CA CYS A 75 10.16 2.09 4.73
C CYS A 75 8.80 1.44 5.03
N GLY A 76 7.71 2.17 4.85
CA GLY A 76 6.35 1.67 5.02
C GLY A 76 6.06 0.47 4.13
N ALA A 77 6.43 0.53 2.85
CA ALA A 77 6.26 -0.56 1.88
C ALA A 77 7.05 -1.83 2.28
N ILE A 78 8.24 -1.68 2.85
CA ILE A 78 9.02 -2.81 3.36
C ILE A 78 8.43 -3.36 4.66
N LEU A 79 8.03 -2.48 5.57
CA LEU A 79 7.50 -2.88 6.87
C LEU A 79 6.09 -3.46 6.81
N THR A 80 5.31 -3.18 5.75
CA THR A 80 3.95 -3.73 5.60
C THR A 80 3.92 -5.18 5.11
N GLN A 81 5.06 -5.75 4.71
CA GLN A 81 5.12 -7.15 4.28
C GLN A 81 4.62 -8.09 5.40
N ASN A 82 3.54 -8.82 5.11
CA ASN A 82 2.89 -9.76 6.05
C ASN A 82 2.52 -9.14 7.41
N THR A 83 2.07 -7.88 7.42
CA THR A 83 1.72 -7.20 8.68
C THR A 83 0.57 -6.22 8.46
N ALA A 84 -0.25 -6.00 9.52
CA ALA A 84 -1.33 -5.03 9.50
C ALA A 84 -0.79 -3.60 9.64
N TRP A 85 -1.38 -2.65 8.89
CA TRP A 85 -0.94 -1.25 8.86
C TRP A 85 -0.75 -0.57 10.24
N PRO A 86 -1.62 -0.76 11.26
CA PRO A 86 -1.39 -0.17 12.58
C PRO A 86 -0.06 -0.55 13.23
N ASN A 87 0.48 -1.72 12.91
CA ASN A 87 1.79 -2.16 13.41
C ASN A 87 2.94 -1.53 12.61
N VAL A 88 2.75 -1.30 11.32
CA VAL A 88 3.70 -0.54 10.47
C VAL A 88 3.80 0.90 10.98
N GLU A 89 2.66 1.52 11.24
CA GLU A 89 2.58 2.88 11.76
C GLU A 89 3.35 3.03 13.09
N LYS A 90 3.14 2.10 14.04
CA LYS A 90 3.89 2.09 15.30
C LYS A 90 5.40 1.98 15.08
N ALA A 91 5.82 1.15 14.11
CA ALA A 91 7.24 0.99 13.78
C ALA A 91 7.82 2.25 13.13
N LEU A 92 7.10 2.89 12.20
CA LEU A 92 7.51 4.15 11.59
C LEU A 92 7.58 5.28 12.63
N GLN A 93 6.59 5.38 13.53
CA GLN A 93 6.61 6.34 14.64
C GLN A 93 7.81 6.12 15.56
N ALA A 94 8.14 4.88 15.91
CA ALA A 94 9.28 4.57 16.75
C ALA A 94 10.61 4.91 16.06
N LEU A 95 10.74 4.68 14.74
CA LEU A 95 11.90 5.11 13.96
C LEU A 95 12.01 6.64 13.94
N ALA A 96 10.92 7.36 13.70
CA ALA A 96 10.90 8.82 13.67
C ALA A 96 11.26 9.43 15.04
N HIS A 97 10.64 8.96 16.13
CA HIS A 97 10.93 9.44 17.49
C HIS A 97 12.38 9.21 17.94
N GLN A 98 13.04 8.18 17.40
CA GLN A 98 14.44 7.90 17.69
C GLN A 98 15.41 8.56 16.70
N GLY A 99 14.91 9.37 15.76
CA GLY A 99 15.74 9.99 14.72
C GLY A 99 16.31 8.99 13.71
N LEU A 100 15.73 7.79 13.62
CA LEU A 100 16.24 6.70 12.77
C LEU A 100 15.55 6.62 11.38
N LEU A 101 14.53 7.45 11.10
CA LEU A 101 13.80 7.40 9.83
C LEU A 101 14.58 8.15 8.71
N ALA A 102 15.83 7.78 8.54
CA ALA A 102 16.70 8.27 7.47
C ALA A 102 17.68 7.17 7.05
N PRO A 103 18.11 7.11 5.76
CA PRO A 103 18.95 6.01 5.28
C PRO A 103 20.27 5.86 6.03
N ARG A 104 20.96 6.97 6.30
CA ARG A 104 22.24 6.97 7.00
C ARG A 104 22.11 6.54 8.45
N GLU A 105 21.04 6.96 9.12
CA GLU A 105 20.76 6.64 10.52
C GLU A 105 20.41 5.16 10.70
N ILE A 106 19.61 4.58 9.79
CA ILE A 106 19.33 3.12 9.77
C ILE A 106 20.62 2.31 9.59
N LEU A 107 21.56 2.78 8.79
CA LEU A 107 22.83 2.09 8.58
C LEU A 107 23.79 2.26 9.75
N ALA A 108 23.79 3.42 10.43
CA ALA A 108 24.69 3.74 11.51
C ALA A 108 24.28 3.12 12.86
N VAL A 109 22.97 2.96 13.12
CA VAL A 109 22.45 2.39 14.37
C VAL A 109 22.85 0.93 14.52
N ASP A 110 23.07 0.46 15.75
CA ASP A 110 23.27 -0.97 16.02
C ASP A 110 22.01 -1.80 15.67
N GLU A 111 22.24 -3.08 15.34
CA GLU A 111 21.17 -3.96 14.90
C GLU A 111 20.10 -4.21 15.98
N PRO A 112 20.44 -4.45 17.27
CA PRO A 112 19.44 -4.64 18.31
C PRO A 112 18.50 -3.45 18.47
N ARG A 113 19.01 -2.22 18.42
CA ARG A 113 18.21 -0.98 18.52
C ARG A 113 17.27 -0.82 17.32
N LEU A 114 17.75 -1.06 16.10
CA LEU A 114 16.90 -1.04 14.90
C LEU A 114 15.78 -2.09 15.02
N GLN A 115 16.14 -3.32 15.40
CA GLN A 115 15.15 -4.40 15.56
C GLN A 115 14.11 -4.08 16.63
N GLN A 116 14.51 -3.44 17.73
CA GLN A 116 13.58 -3.01 18.78
C GLN A 116 12.62 -1.93 18.28
N ALA A 117 13.08 -0.93 17.53
CA ALA A 117 12.25 0.12 16.97
C ALA A 117 11.18 -0.43 16.03
N ILE A 118 11.51 -1.39 15.18
CA ILE A 118 10.58 -1.96 14.19
C ILE A 118 9.87 -3.23 14.68
N ARG A 119 10.04 -3.63 15.94
CA ARG A 119 9.43 -4.84 16.52
C ARG A 119 7.92 -4.96 16.31
N PRO A 120 7.14 -3.87 16.41
CA PRO A 120 5.69 -3.94 16.15
C PRO A 120 5.32 -4.46 14.76
N SER A 121 6.16 -4.25 13.75
CA SER A 121 5.90 -4.70 12.38
C SER A 121 6.00 -6.23 12.19
N GLY A 122 6.43 -7.00 13.18
CA GLY A 122 6.68 -8.45 13.08
C GLY A 122 7.87 -8.77 12.16
N TYR A 123 8.35 -10.00 12.20
CA TYR A 123 9.52 -10.45 11.40
C TYR A 123 10.71 -9.47 11.45
N PHE A 124 10.85 -8.75 12.56
CA PHE A 124 11.71 -7.58 12.70
C PHE A 124 13.18 -7.85 12.39
N ARG A 125 13.70 -9.05 12.65
CA ARG A 125 15.09 -9.43 12.28
C ARG A 125 15.29 -9.41 10.75
N ALA A 126 14.40 -10.05 10.01
CA ALA A 126 14.45 -10.05 8.56
C ALA A 126 14.17 -8.64 7.99
N LYS A 127 13.22 -7.90 8.58
CA LYS A 127 12.88 -6.53 8.15
C LYS A 127 14.00 -5.54 8.42
N ALA A 128 14.76 -5.67 9.52
CA ALA A 128 15.95 -4.87 9.75
C ALA A 128 16.99 -5.05 8.64
N ARG A 129 17.26 -6.30 8.24
CA ARG A 129 18.14 -6.58 7.09
C ARG A 129 17.61 -6.00 5.79
N LYS A 130 16.29 -6.12 5.53
CA LYS A 130 15.66 -5.55 4.32
C LYS A 130 15.80 -4.03 4.28
N LEU A 131 15.54 -3.35 5.40
CA LEU A 131 15.71 -1.90 5.51
C LEU A 131 17.15 -1.49 5.24
N ARG A 132 18.14 -2.18 5.83
CA ARG A 132 19.56 -1.88 5.57
C ARG A 132 19.94 -2.07 4.10
N ALA A 133 19.57 -3.19 3.49
CA ALA A 133 19.80 -3.44 2.07
C ALA A 133 19.15 -2.37 1.19
N PHE A 134 17.93 -1.94 1.54
CA PHE A 134 17.27 -0.85 0.84
C PHE A 134 17.96 0.50 1.06
N CYS A 135 18.41 0.81 2.27
CA CYS A 135 19.15 2.05 2.56
C CYS A 135 20.43 2.16 1.76
N GLU A 136 21.22 1.09 1.68
CA GLU A 136 22.42 1.04 0.83
C GLU A 136 22.08 1.30 -0.64
N PHE A 137 21.03 0.65 -1.14
CA PHE A 137 20.54 0.86 -2.50
C PHE A 137 20.08 2.31 -2.70
N HIS A 138 19.26 2.84 -1.79
CA HIS A 138 18.70 4.19 -1.87
C HIS A 138 19.79 5.27 -1.92
N LEU A 139 20.82 5.14 -1.12
CA LEU A 139 21.97 6.06 -1.15
C LEU A 139 22.75 6.03 -2.47
N ARG A 140 22.86 4.85 -3.11
CA ARG A 140 23.49 4.73 -4.44
C ARG A 140 22.68 5.40 -5.54
N LEU A 141 21.38 5.58 -5.37
CA LEU A 141 20.54 6.28 -6.35
C LEU A 141 20.88 7.76 -6.48
N SER A 142 21.45 8.36 -5.42
CA SER A 142 21.82 9.79 -5.39
C SER A 142 20.67 10.69 -5.85
N GLY A 143 19.45 10.45 -5.33
CA GLY A 143 18.23 11.20 -5.65
C GLY A 143 17.54 10.82 -6.97
N ARG A 144 18.11 9.92 -7.78
CA ARG A 144 17.48 9.47 -9.02
C ARG A 144 16.37 8.44 -8.73
N PRO A 145 15.26 8.43 -9.46
CA PRO A 145 14.27 7.38 -9.33
C PRO A 145 14.83 6.03 -9.81
N PRO A 146 14.55 4.93 -9.09
CA PRO A 146 14.97 3.59 -9.49
C PRO A 146 14.12 3.06 -10.65
N SER A 147 14.66 2.12 -11.41
CA SER A 147 13.85 1.24 -12.24
C SER A 147 13.28 0.07 -11.42
N ARG A 148 12.24 -0.57 -11.97
CA ARG A 148 11.63 -1.75 -11.38
C ARG A 148 12.64 -2.89 -11.20
N GLU A 149 13.47 -3.11 -12.23
CA GLU A 149 14.51 -4.13 -12.24
C GLU A 149 15.55 -3.88 -11.15
N GLN A 150 15.94 -2.63 -10.95
CA GLN A 150 16.88 -2.26 -9.88
C GLN A 150 16.30 -2.56 -8.49
N LEU A 151 15.02 -2.25 -8.26
CA LEU A 151 14.34 -2.56 -7.00
C LEU A 151 14.26 -4.07 -6.75
N LEU A 152 13.97 -4.86 -7.78
CA LEU A 152 13.89 -6.33 -7.66
C LEU A 152 15.24 -7.00 -7.35
N GLN A 153 16.39 -6.31 -7.57
CA GLN A 153 17.71 -6.78 -7.14
C GLN A 153 18.00 -6.49 -5.66
N VAL A 154 17.19 -5.65 -5.01
CA VAL A 154 17.38 -5.37 -3.58
C VAL A 154 16.89 -6.55 -2.75
N TRP A 155 17.76 -7.05 -1.88
CA TRP A 155 17.40 -8.21 -1.06
C TRP A 155 16.14 -7.96 -0.22
N GLY A 156 15.15 -8.82 -0.39
CA GLY A 156 13.88 -8.76 0.34
C GLY A 156 12.83 -7.82 -0.28
N VAL A 157 13.09 -7.24 -1.43
CA VAL A 157 12.11 -6.48 -2.22
C VAL A 157 11.54 -7.39 -3.31
N GLY A 158 10.28 -7.78 -3.15
CA GLY A 158 9.53 -8.53 -4.16
C GLY A 158 8.72 -7.61 -5.09
N PRO A 159 8.02 -8.20 -6.09
CA PRO A 159 7.26 -7.43 -7.08
C PRO A 159 6.24 -6.45 -6.48
N GLU A 160 5.45 -6.87 -5.50
CA GLU A 160 4.46 -6.01 -4.82
C GLU A 160 5.13 -4.81 -4.13
N THR A 161 6.23 -5.07 -3.40
CA THR A 161 6.96 -4.00 -2.70
C THR A 161 7.65 -3.05 -3.69
N ALA A 162 8.23 -3.57 -4.78
CA ALA A 162 8.85 -2.75 -5.82
C ALA A 162 7.82 -1.83 -6.49
N ASP A 163 6.68 -2.40 -6.91
CA ASP A 163 5.61 -1.64 -7.56
C ASP A 163 4.96 -0.62 -6.60
N SER A 164 4.81 -0.94 -5.31
CA SER A 164 4.35 0.01 -4.29
C SER A 164 5.32 1.19 -4.11
N ILE A 165 6.62 0.92 -4.05
CA ILE A 165 7.64 1.97 -3.97
C ILE A 165 7.58 2.85 -5.21
N LEU A 166 7.50 2.29 -6.41
CA LEU A 166 7.42 3.05 -7.65
C LEU A 166 6.18 3.93 -7.71
N LEU A 167 5.02 3.36 -7.42
CA LEU A 167 3.74 4.06 -7.49
C LEU A 167 3.65 5.21 -6.47
N TYR A 168 3.96 4.94 -5.20
CA TYR A 168 3.70 5.88 -4.11
C TYR A 168 4.90 6.76 -3.75
N ALA A 169 6.14 6.26 -3.85
CA ALA A 169 7.31 7.05 -3.49
C ALA A 169 7.93 7.79 -4.67
N TYR A 170 7.81 7.25 -5.88
CA TYR A 170 8.45 7.83 -7.06
C TYR A 170 7.47 8.27 -8.15
N ALA A 171 6.17 8.27 -7.89
CA ALA A 171 5.11 8.69 -8.82
C ALA A 171 5.22 8.05 -10.22
N GLN A 172 5.67 6.80 -10.27
CA GLN A 172 5.71 6.02 -11.51
C GLN A 172 4.40 5.23 -11.64
N THR A 173 3.80 5.24 -12.83
CA THR A 173 2.52 4.59 -13.09
C THR A 173 2.70 3.07 -13.19
N GLU A 174 2.86 2.42 -12.04
CA GLU A 174 3.00 0.99 -11.87
C GLU A 174 1.80 0.43 -11.09
N MET A 175 1.11 -0.57 -11.64
CA MET A 175 -0.04 -1.19 -10.97
C MET A 175 0.43 -2.06 -9.81
N VAL A 176 -0.15 -1.84 -8.64
CA VAL A 176 0.06 -2.68 -7.46
C VAL A 176 -1.10 -3.66 -7.31
N VAL A 177 -0.77 -4.92 -7.09
CA VAL A 177 -1.74 -6.00 -6.82
C VAL A 177 -1.33 -6.71 -5.53
N ASP A 178 -2.02 -6.42 -4.46
CA ASP A 178 -1.79 -7.04 -3.15
C ASP A 178 -2.77 -8.19 -2.86
N ALA A 179 -2.64 -8.81 -1.71
CA ALA A 179 -3.53 -9.88 -1.28
C ALA A 179 -5.01 -9.46 -1.18
N TYR A 180 -5.30 -8.19 -0.93
CA TYR A 180 -6.66 -7.67 -0.90
C TYR A 180 -7.22 -7.54 -2.31
N THR A 181 -6.43 -7.02 -3.24
CA THR A 181 -6.77 -6.94 -4.67
C THR A 181 -7.10 -8.33 -5.23
N PHE A 182 -6.27 -9.35 -4.96
CA PHE A 182 -6.55 -10.73 -5.38
C PHE A 182 -7.90 -11.23 -4.86
N ARG A 183 -8.21 -11.00 -3.58
CA ARG A 183 -9.48 -11.43 -2.98
C ARG A 183 -10.67 -10.76 -3.62
N VAL A 184 -10.60 -9.44 -3.85
CA VAL A 184 -11.68 -8.67 -4.50
C VAL A 184 -11.87 -9.13 -5.94
N LEU A 185 -10.80 -9.26 -6.73
CA LEU A 185 -10.88 -9.75 -8.10
C LEU A 185 -11.51 -11.15 -8.20
N ARG A 186 -11.17 -12.05 -7.28
CA ARG A 186 -11.74 -13.38 -7.20
C ARG A 186 -13.21 -13.33 -6.79
N HIS A 187 -13.56 -12.57 -5.76
CA HIS A 187 -14.93 -12.45 -5.27
C HIS A 187 -15.89 -11.96 -6.34
N HIS A 188 -15.49 -10.95 -7.08
CA HIS A 188 -16.30 -10.38 -8.18
C HIS A 188 -16.17 -11.16 -9.49
N GLY A 189 -15.55 -12.33 -9.48
CA GLY A 189 -15.47 -13.23 -10.63
C GLY A 189 -14.58 -12.74 -11.79
N TYR A 190 -13.67 -11.79 -11.53
CA TYR A 190 -12.69 -11.35 -12.53
C TYR A 190 -11.61 -12.38 -12.78
N GLN A 191 -11.32 -13.19 -11.76
CA GLN A 191 -10.34 -14.28 -11.82
C GLN A 191 -10.90 -15.51 -11.12
N ARG A 192 -10.82 -16.67 -11.79
CA ARG A 192 -11.37 -17.94 -11.25
C ARG A 192 -10.36 -18.68 -10.37
N ARG A 193 -9.06 -18.49 -10.60
CA ARG A 193 -7.95 -19.09 -9.84
C ARG A 193 -7.05 -17.96 -9.34
N GLU A 194 -6.26 -18.22 -8.32
CA GLU A 194 -5.25 -17.29 -7.86
C GLU A 194 -4.11 -17.24 -8.88
N PRO A 195 -3.98 -16.16 -9.67
CA PRO A 195 -2.96 -16.04 -10.68
C PRO A 195 -1.63 -15.63 -10.03
N SER A 196 -0.53 -15.75 -10.78
CA SER A 196 0.72 -15.09 -10.36
C SER A 196 0.54 -13.56 -10.31
N TYR A 197 1.39 -12.90 -9.54
CA TYR A 197 1.41 -11.44 -9.44
C TYR A 197 1.44 -10.78 -10.82
N ALA A 198 2.33 -11.22 -11.70
CA ALA A 198 2.47 -10.65 -13.04
C ALA A 198 1.19 -10.78 -13.89
N VAL A 199 0.50 -11.91 -13.79
CA VAL A 199 -0.76 -12.13 -14.53
C VAL A 199 -1.85 -11.21 -13.99
N ALA A 200 -1.98 -11.06 -12.69
CA ALA A 200 -2.98 -10.17 -12.09
C ALA A 200 -2.67 -8.69 -12.36
N LYS A 201 -1.41 -8.28 -12.25
CA LYS A 201 -0.95 -6.93 -12.62
C LYS A 201 -1.32 -6.62 -14.06
N ALA A 202 -0.91 -7.45 -15.01
CA ALA A 202 -1.22 -7.27 -16.43
C ALA A 202 -2.73 -7.27 -16.72
N TYR A 203 -3.53 -8.02 -15.96
CA TYR A 203 -4.98 -7.97 -16.07
C TYR A 203 -5.53 -6.59 -15.65
N CYS A 204 -5.11 -6.05 -14.52
CA CYS A 204 -5.52 -4.72 -14.05
C CYS A 204 -5.10 -3.63 -15.05
N GLU A 205 -3.85 -3.66 -15.50
CA GLU A 205 -3.30 -2.68 -16.45
C GLU A 205 -4.03 -2.65 -17.80
N ARG A 206 -4.51 -3.80 -18.29
CA ARG A 206 -5.30 -3.86 -19.53
C ARG A 206 -6.75 -3.41 -19.37
N ASN A 207 -7.29 -3.42 -18.16
CA ASN A 207 -8.70 -3.16 -17.89
C ASN A 207 -8.97 -1.85 -17.13
N LEU A 208 -7.92 -1.08 -16.86
CA LEU A 208 -7.99 0.23 -16.20
C LEU A 208 -7.28 1.28 -17.06
N PRO A 209 -7.76 2.53 -17.08
CA PRO A 209 -7.01 3.64 -17.65
C PRO A 209 -5.66 3.77 -16.95
N ARG A 210 -4.60 3.98 -17.74
CA ARG A 210 -3.25 4.14 -17.20
C ARG A 210 -3.07 5.58 -16.71
N SER A 211 -3.19 5.78 -15.40
CA SER A 211 -2.91 7.06 -14.75
C SER A 211 -2.33 6.82 -13.36
N LEU A 212 -1.55 7.77 -12.86
CA LEU A 212 -0.92 7.68 -11.53
C LEU A 212 -1.99 7.65 -10.44
N ASP A 213 -2.86 8.67 -10.43
CA ASP A 213 -3.97 8.83 -9.50
C ASP A 213 -4.94 7.63 -9.56
N GLY A 214 -5.30 7.20 -10.77
CA GLY A 214 -6.18 6.04 -10.96
C GLY A 214 -5.61 4.75 -10.39
N TYR A 215 -4.31 4.52 -10.51
CA TYR A 215 -3.66 3.32 -9.95
C TYR A 215 -3.52 3.41 -8.43
N GLN A 216 -3.19 4.60 -7.88
CA GLN A 216 -3.14 4.83 -6.43
C GLN A 216 -4.52 4.63 -5.80
N GLU A 217 -5.56 5.22 -6.37
CA GLU A 217 -6.93 5.08 -5.86
C GLU A 217 -7.45 3.66 -6.03
N PHE A 218 -7.25 3.02 -7.18
CA PHE A 218 -7.70 1.64 -7.38
C PHE A 218 -7.12 0.69 -6.33
N HIS A 219 -5.80 0.74 -6.11
CA HIS A 219 -5.16 -0.10 -5.09
C HIS A 219 -5.73 0.17 -3.69
N ALA A 220 -5.84 1.43 -3.30
CA ALA A 220 -6.36 1.81 -1.99
C ALA A 220 -7.84 1.42 -1.80
N LEU A 221 -8.68 1.60 -2.84
CA LEU A 221 -10.09 1.21 -2.84
C LEU A 221 -10.28 -0.31 -2.74
N MET A 222 -9.41 -1.09 -3.40
CA MET A 222 -9.45 -2.56 -3.26
C MET A 222 -9.15 -3.02 -1.85
N VAL A 223 -8.17 -2.39 -1.18
CA VAL A 223 -7.86 -2.66 0.23
C VAL A 223 -9.03 -2.28 1.13
N GLU A 224 -9.60 -1.11 0.93
CA GLU A 224 -10.75 -0.64 1.73
C GLU A 224 -11.97 -1.53 1.55
N HIS A 225 -12.31 -1.87 0.31
CA HIS A 225 -13.42 -2.76 0.00
C HIS A 225 -13.25 -4.13 0.66
N ALA A 226 -12.07 -4.74 0.53
CA ALA A 226 -11.79 -6.04 1.13
C ALA A 226 -11.85 -6.02 2.67
N LYS A 227 -11.44 -4.94 3.32
CA LYS A 227 -11.56 -4.78 4.77
C LYS A 227 -13.02 -4.72 5.21
N ARG A 228 -13.85 -3.92 4.55
CA ARG A 228 -15.29 -3.79 4.85
C ARG A 228 -16.05 -5.08 4.62
N TRP A 229 -15.81 -5.72 3.49
CA TRP A 229 -16.41 -6.99 3.16
C TRP A 229 -16.07 -8.07 4.20
N ARG A 230 -14.82 -8.15 4.64
CA ARG A 230 -14.41 -9.06 5.71
C ARG A 230 -15.09 -8.73 7.05
N ALA A 231 -15.23 -7.46 7.39
CA ALA A 231 -15.90 -7.01 8.60
C ALA A 231 -17.40 -7.35 8.59
N ALA A 232 -18.05 -7.32 7.41
CA ALA A 232 -19.46 -7.72 7.25
C ALA A 232 -19.70 -9.24 7.33
N GLY A 233 -18.65 -10.06 7.53
CA GLY A 233 -18.76 -11.52 7.63
C GLY A 233 -18.87 -12.26 6.31
N GLU A 234 -18.90 -11.57 5.18
CA GLU A 234 -19.03 -12.18 3.85
C GLU A 234 -17.72 -12.84 3.38
N GLY A 235 -16.58 -12.45 3.96
CA GLY A 235 -15.26 -13.01 3.62
C GLY A 235 -15.01 -14.43 4.12
N LYS A 236 -15.86 -14.97 4.99
CA LYS A 236 -15.72 -16.36 5.49
C LYS A 236 -16.20 -17.42 4.50
N ARG A 237 -17.05 -17.06 3.53
CA ARG A 237 -17.61 -18.01 2.55
C ARG A 237 -16.68 -18.38 1.40
N LEU A 238 -15.52 -17.76 1.28
CA LEU A 238 -14.55 -18.02 0.20
C LEU A 238 -13.32 -18.81 0.64
N ALA A 239 -13.27 -19.22 1.91
CA ALA A 239 -12.20 -20.08 2.43
C ALA A 239 -12.56 -21.58 2.39
N GLU A 240 -13.78 -21.92 1.96
CA GLU A 240 -14.27 -23.26 1.64
C GLU A 240 -14.34 -23.45 0.12
#